data_beb1c0b52c11a06b16db71f461c56656
#
_entry.id   beb1c0b52c11a06b16db71f461c56656
#
_cell.length_a   1.000
_cell.length_b   1.000
_cell.length_c   1.000
_cell.angle_alpha   90.00
_cell.angle_beta   90.00
_cell.angle_gamma   90.00
#
_symmetry.space_group_name_H-M   'P 1'
#
loop_
_entity.id
_entity.type
_entity.pdbx_description
1 polymer ?
#
loop_
_entity_poly.entity_id
_entity_poly.type
_entity_poly.pdbx_seq_one_letter_code
_entity_poly.pdbx_strand_id
1 'polypeptide(L)'
;MKKLLTLAAICLLSAFVIPDQPSIHSFKVKSVEGGMIDFASFKGKKILVVNTASQCGYTPQYEGLQKLYEQHKDKLVIVGFPANNFMGQEPGTDTEINQFCKSRYGVTFPLASKISVKGNDMAPIYKWLTSKAENGVLDASISWNFNKFLLDENGKMIAYFGSKITPDSEEILKYLK
;
A
#
# COMPACT_ATOMS: atom_id res chain seq x y z
N MET A 1 22.17 -1.27 71.13
CA MET A 1 22.53 -0.87 69.76
C MET A 1 21.70 -1.70 68.80
N LYS A 2 20.58 -1.15 68.29
CA LYS A 2 19.66 -1.84 67.34
C LYS A 2 20.10 -1.48 65.94
N LYS A 3 20.52 -2.47 65.13
CA LYS A 3 20.82 -2.31 63.71
C LYS A 3 19.52 -2.33 62.91
N LEU A 4 19.17 -1.21 62.27
CA LEU A 4 18.08 -1.13 61.29
C LEU A 4 18.60 -1.70 59.97
N LEU A 5 18.02 -2.80 59.48
CA LEU A 5 18.19 -3.27 58.11
C LEU A 5 17.14 -2.56 57.20
N THR A 6 17.60 -1.70 56.33
CA THR A 6 16.81 -1.09 55.27
C THR A 6 16.73 -2.06 54.11
N LEU A 7 15.54 -2.63 53.86
CA LEU A 7 15.26 -3.45 52.69
C LEU A 7 14.99 -2.53 51.51
N ALA A 8 15.89 -2.47 50.55
CA ALA A 8 15.66 -1.74 49.29
C ALA A 8 14.82 -2.63 48.37
N ALA A 9 13.58 -2.25 48.12
CA ALA A 9 12.72 -2.90 47.13
C ALA A 9 13.15 -2.46 45.71
N ILE A 10 13.76 -3.37 44.96
CA ILE A 10 14.07 -3.19 43.56
C ILE A 10 12.77 -3.45 42.73
N CYS A 11 12.07 -2.39 42.29
CA CYS A 11 11.01 -2.49 41.35
C CYS A 11 11.60 -2.81 39.96
N LEU A 12 11.50 -4.06 39.54
CA LEU A 12 11.72 -4.48 38.15
C LEU A 12 10.58 -3.94 37.27
N LEU A 13 10.79 -2.83 36.59
CA LEU A 13 9.92 -2.40 35.47
C LEU A 13 10.13 -3.37 34.31
N SER A 14 9.25 -4.33 34.16
CA SER A 14 9.14 -5.12 32.94
C SER A 14 8.63 -4.19 31.82
N ALA A 15 9.53 -3.78 30.92
CA ALA A 15 9.14 -3.11 29.68
C ALA A 15 8.30 -4.11 28.86
N PHE A 16 7.00 -3.87 28.75
CA PHE A 16 6.15 -4.54 27.78
C PHE A 16 6.66 -4.14 26.41
N VAL A 17 7.38 -5.02 25.74
CA VAL A 17 7.68 -4.91 24.31
C VAL A 17 6.38 -5.19 23.59
N ILE A 18 5.68 -4.12 23.16
CA ILE A 18 4.54 -4.26 22.23
C ILE A 18 5.14 -4.81 20.94
N PRO A 19 4.71 -5.99 20.44
CA PRO A 19 5.21 -6.50 19.18
C PRO A 19 4.94 -5.47 18.09
N ASP A 20 6.01 -5.13 17.33
CA ASP A 20 5.92 -4.19 16.21
C ASP A 20 4.93 -4.75 15.19
N GLN A 21 3.85 -3.99 14.92
CA GLN A 21 2.84 -4.41 13.95
C GLN A 21 3.51 -4.55 12.58
N PRO A 22 3.24 -5.64 11.83
CA PRO A 22 3.85 -5.82 10.52
C PRO A 22 3.62 -4.59 9.65
N SER A 23 4.69 -3.97 9.16
CA SER A 23 4.57 -2.87 8.22
C SER A 23 4.48 -3.41 6.79
N ILE A 24 4.07 -2.58 5.81
CA ILE A 24 4.03 -3.00 4.42
C ILE A 24 5.41 -3.44 3.90
N HIS A 25 6.48 -2.99 4.54
CA HIS A 25 7.86 -3.35 4.20
C HIS A 25 8.18 -4.85 4.36
N SER A 26 7.32 -5.63 5.02
CA SER A 26 7.46 -7.08 5.12
C SER A 26 7.01 -7.82 3.86
N PHE A 27 6.34 -7.16 2.93
CA PHE A 27 5.78 -7.80 1.74
C PHE A 27 6.75 -7.78 0.56
N LYS A 28 6.69 -8.87 -0.22
CA LYS A 28 7.27 -9.01 -1.55
C LYS A 28 6.20 -9.56 -2.48
N VAL A 29 6.03 -8.94 -3.63
CA VAL A 29 5.02 -9.33 -4.62
C VAL A 29 5.65 -9.52 -5.99
N LYS A 30 5.06 -10.34 -6.84
CA LYS A 30 5.53 -10.51 -8.23
C LYS A 30 5.30 -9.23 -9.02
N SER A 31 6.20 -8.92 -9.95
CA SER A 31 6.06 -7.80 -10.90
C SER A 31 5.51 -8.29 -12.24
N VAL A 32 4.72 -7.45 -12.94
CA VAL A 32 4.30 -7.71 -14.34
C VAL A 32 5.50 -7.81 -15.30
N GLU A 33 6.65 -7.25 -14.94
CA GLU A 33 7.90 -7.31 -15.73
C GLU A 33 8.75 -8.53 -15.41
N GLY A 34 8.29 -9.40 -14.51
CA GLY A 34 9.08 -10.49 -13.94
C GLY A 34 9.84 -10.05 -12.68
N GLY A 35 10.35 -11.02 -11.92
CA GLY A 35 11.00 -10.76 -10.64
C GLY A 35 10.03 -10.33 -9.53
N MET A 36 10.55 -9.63 -8.52
CA MET A 36 9.82 -9.27 -7.31
C MET A 36 9.92 -7.76 -7.03
N ILE A 37 8.79 -7.16 -6.64
CA ILE A 37 8.74 -5.86 -5.99
C ILE A 37 8.91 -6.10 -4.49
N ASP A 38 10.03 -5.68 -3.93
CA ASP A 38 10.32 -5.78 -2.50
C ASP A 38 9.97 -4.45 -1.82
N PHE A 39 8.92 -4.42 -1.01
CA PHE A 39 8.49 -3.20 -0.34
C PHE A 39 9.52 -2.69 0.67
N ALA A 40 10.45 -3.53 1.16
CA ALA A 40 11.54 -3.08 2.01
C ALA A 40 12.50 -2.10 1.30
N SER A 41 12.58 -2.16 -0.02
CA SER A 41 13.39 -1.21 -0.82
C SER A 41 12.81 0.21 -0.87
N PHE A 42 11.57 0.38 -0.43
CA PHE A 42 10.88 1.69 -0.42
C PHE A 42 10.95 2.41 0.94
N LYS A 43 11.67 1.86 1.93
CA LYS A 43 11.88 2.52 3.23
C LYS A 43 12.39 3.95 3.04
N GLY A 44 11.84 4.88 3.81
CA GLY A 44 12.16 6.30 3.71
C GLY A 44 11.34 7.07 2.67
N LYS A 45 10.44 6.39 1.93
CA LYS A 45 9.48 7.02 1.02
C LYS A 45 8.06 6.68 1.43
N LYS A 46 7.13 7.60 1.21
CA LYS A 46 5.70 7.27 1.25
C LYS A 46 5.35 6.27 0.14
N ILE A 47 4.36 5.45 0.37
CA ILE A 47 3.91 4.45 -0.61
C ILE A 47 2.42 4.64 -0.86
N LEU A 48 2.03 4.78 -2.14
CA LEU A 48 0.63 4.78 -2.57
C LEU A 48 0.33 3.46 -3.28
N VAL A 49 -0.45 2.60 -2.65
CA VAL A 49 -0.92 1.34 -3.22
C VAL A 49 -2.27 1.57 -3.88
N VAL A 50 -2.44 1.12 -5.13
CA VAL A 50 -3.67 1.33 -5.92
C VAL A 50 -4.08 0.04 -6.60
N ASN A 51 -5.33 -0.43 -6.43
CA ASN A 51 -5.85 -1.51 -7.26
C ASN A 51 -6.37 -0.96 -8.59
N THR A 52 -5.93 -1.53 -9.69
CA THR A 52 -6.12 -0.97 -11.03
C THR A 52 -6.86 -1.93 -11.97
N ALA A 53 -7.39 -1.39 -13.07
CA ALA A 53 -7.96 -2.16 -14.16
C ALA A 53 -7.90 -1.37 -15.47
N SER A 54 -7.73 -2.09 -16.60
CA SER A 54 -7.58 -1.51 -17.95
C SER A 54 -8.92 -1.15 -18.62
N GLN A 55 -10.05 -1.73 -18.18
CA GLN A 55 -11.36 -1.56 -18.79
C GLN A 55 -12.40 -0.94 -17.84
N CYS A 56 -11.98 0.01 -17.01
CA CYS A 56 -12.79 0.68 -16.00
C CYS A 56 -13.04 2.14 -16.37
N GLY A 57 -14.20 2.70 -16.00
CA GLY A 57 -14.46 4.15 -16.15
C GLY A 57 -13.43 5.03 -15.40
N TYR A 58 -12.71 4.48 -14.40
CA TYR A 58 -11.63 5.17 -13.69
C TYR A 58 -10.24 4.94 -14.28
N THR A 59 -10.08 4.16 -15.35
CA THR A 59 -8.78 3.89 -16.01
C THR A 59 -8.01 5.18 -16.38
N PRO A 60 -8.65 6.29 -16.77
CA PRO A 60 -7.95 7.55 -16.99
C PRO A 60 -7.15 8.08 -15.80
N GLN A 61 -7.42 7.62 -14.58
CA GLN A 61 -6.62 7.98 -13.39
C GLN A 61 -5.15 7.52 -13.48
N TYR A 62 -4.80 6.60 -14.37
CA TYR A 62 -3.39 6.26 -14.63
C TYR A 62 -2.55 7.49 -15.02
N GLU A 63 -3.12 8.42 -15.81
CA GLU A 63 -2.43 9.66 -16.18
C GLU A 63 -2.10 10.51 -14.93
N GLY A 64 -3.09 10.70 -14.05
CA GLY A 64 -2.90 11.43 -12.79
C GLY A 64 -1.91 10.73 -11.85
N LEU A 65 -1.95 9.38 -11.78
CA LEU A 65 -1.00 8.59 -10.99
C LEU A 65 0.43 8.75 -11.53
N GLN A 66 0.62 8.70 -12.86
CA GLN A 66 1.93 8.87 -13.47
C GLN A 66 2.48 10.27 -13.21
N LYS A 67 1.66 11.31 -13.40
CA LYS A 67 2.04 12.68 -13.11
C LYS A 67 2.42 12.88 -11.64
N LEU A 68 1.63 12.34 -10.72
CA LEU A 68 1.91 12.38 -9.28
C LEU A 68 3.24 11.70 -8.95
N TYR A 69 3.49 10.52 -9.55
CA TYR A 69 4.73 9.78 -9.37
C TYR A 69 5.94 10.57 -9.84
N GLU A 70 5.89 11.15 -11.04
CA GLU A 70 6.99 11.96 -11.60
C GLU A 70 7.31 13.18 -10.74
N GLN A 71 6.28 13.87 -10.24
CA GLN A 71 6.42 15.07 -9.42
C GLN A 71 7.01 14.79 -8.03
N HIS A 72 6.83 13.57 -7.52
CA HIS A 72 7.16 13.22 -6.13
C HIS A 72 8.06 11.99 -5.99
N LYS A 73 8.69 11.50 -7.06
CA LYS A 73 9.49 10.25 -7.09
C LYS A 73 10.61 10.17 -6.04
N ASP A 74 11.06 11.31 -5.53
CA ASP A 74 12.09 11.36 -4.49
C ASP A 74 11.53 10.96 -3.13
N LYS A 75 10.24 11.20 -2.86
CA LYS A 75 9.58 10.96 -1.58
C LYS A 75 8.34 10.08 -1.63
N LEU A 76 7.89 9.68 -2.82
CA LEU A 76 6.72 8.84 -3.04
C LEU A 76 7.03 7.71 -4.01
N VAL A 77 6.60 6.48 -3.68
CA VAL A 77 6.50 5.36 -4.60
C VAL A 77 5.02 5.03 -4.81
N ILE A 78 4.61 4.81 -6.05
CA ILE A 78 3.30 4.26 -6.37
C ILE A 78 3.47 2.79 -6.76
N VAL A 79 2.60 1.90 -6.26
CA VAL A 79 2.56 0.50 -6.68
C VAL A 79 1.14 0.18 -7.15
N GLY A 80 1.00 -0.09 -8.44
CA GLY A 80 -0.28 -0.51 -9.03
C GLY A 80 -0.46 -2.02 -8.92
N PHE A 81 -1.67 -2.43 -8.57
CA PHE A 81 -2.08 -3.82 -8.47
C PHE A 81 -3.24 -4.10 -9.42
N PRO A 82 -2.99 -4.63 -10.62
CA PRO A 82 -4.05 -5.07 -11.52
C PRO A 82 -4.95 -6.10 -10.84
N ALA A 83 -6.27 -5.92 -10.93
CA ALA A 83 -7.24 -6.77 -10.25
C ALA A 83 -8.49 -6.99 -11.08
N ASN A 84 -8.88 -8.26 -11.25
CA ASN A 84 -10.04 -8.64 -12.09
C ASN A 84 -11.33 -8.87 -11.26
N ASN A 85 -11.34 -8.46 -9.98
CA ASN A 85 -12.45 -8.72 -9.05
C ASN A 85 -13.73 -7.94 -9.37
N PHE A 86 -13.65 -6.88 -10.18
CA PHE A 86 -14.77 -5.99 -10.43
C PHE A 86 -15.20 -6.09 -11.91
N MET A 87 -16.25 -6.86 -12.15
CA MET A 87 -16.89 -7.08 -13.46
C MET A 87 -15.92 -7.56 -14.56
N GLY A 88 -14.84 -8.25 -14.21
CA GLY A 88 -13.87 -8.73 -15.19
C GLY A 88 -13.12 -7.62 -15.95
N GLN A 89 -12.98 -6.43 -15.35
CA GLN A 89 -12.41 -5.26 -16.02
C GLN A 89 -10.88 -5.27 -16.18
N GLU A 90 -10.21 -6.36 -15.76
CA GLU A 90 -8.77 -6.58 -15.99
C GLU A 90 -8.53 -8.00 -16.54
N PRO A 91 -9.02 -8.31 -17.75
CA PRO A 91 -8.95 -9.67 -18.30
C PRO A 91 -7.55 -10.05 -18.78
N GLY A 92 -6.71 -9.08 -19.14
CA GLY A 92 -5.39 -9.28 -19.74
C GLY A 92 -4.41 -10.11 -18.90
N THR A 93 -3.41 -10.66 -19.54
CA THR A 93 -2.21 -11.23 -18.91
C THR A 93 -1.33 -10.11 -18.35
N ASP A 94 -0.37 -10.42 -17.47
CA ASP A 94 0.59 -9.44 -16.94
C ASP A 94 1.33 -8.69 -18.06
N THR A 95 1.70 -9.39 -19.14
CA THR A 95 2.36 -8.79 -20.31
C THR A 95 1.48 -7.78 -21.02
N GLU A 96 0.22 -8.14 -21.28
CA GLU A 96 -0.75 -7.24 -21.94
C GLU A 96 -1.07 -6.03 -21.07
N ILE A 97 -1.21 -6.22 -19.76
CA ILE A 97 -1.43 -5.13 -18.79
C ILE A 97 -0.24 -4.17 -18.78
N ASN A 98 0.97 -4.69 -18.69
CA ASN A 98 2.21 -3.88 -18.71
C ASN A 98 2.31 -3.07 -20.01
N GLN A 99 2.07 -3.73 -21.15
CA GLN A 99 2.08 -3.06 -22.45
C GLN A 99 1.01 -1.95 -22.55
N PHE A 100 -0.21 -2.23 -22.09
CA PHE A 100 -1.30 -1.24 -22.06
C PHE A 100 -0.93 -0.03 -21.21
N CYS A 101 -0.47 -0.24 -19.97
CA CYS A 101 -0.12 0.84 -19.05
C CYS A 101 1.02 1.72 -19.61
N LYS A 102 2.05 1.10 -20.18
CA LYS A 102 3.18 1.82 -20.77
C LYS A 102 2.80 2.57 -22.04
N SER A 103 2.13 1.90 -22.98
CA SER A 103 1.84 2.51 -24.29
C SER A 103 0.75 3.56 -24.23
N ARG A 104 -0.27 3.38 -23.37
CA ARG A 104 -1.43 4.28 -23.31
C ARG A 104 -1.25 5.44 -22.34
N TYR A 105 -0.54 5.21 -21.22
CA TYR A 105 -0.44 6.18 -20.11
C TYR A 105 1.00 6.51 -19.71
N GLY A 106 2.01 5.93 -20.38
CA GLY A 106 3.41 6.17 -20.06
C GLY A 106 3.81 5.73 -18.65
N VAL A 107 3.11 4.74 -18.06
CA VAL A 107 3.34 4.32 -16.68
C VAL A 107 4.78 3.85 -16.49
N THR A 108 5.45 4.45 -15.50
CA THR A 108 6.83 4.10 -15.09
C THR A 108 6.92 3.70 -13.61
N PHE A 109 5.85 3.85 -12.84
CA PHE A 109 5.80 3.34 -11.48
C PHE A 109 5.61 1.81 -11.46
N PRO A 110 6.08 1.11 -10.40
CA PRO A 110 5.96 -0.34 -10.27
C PRO A 110 4.54 -0.86 -10.44
N LEU A 111 4.37 -1.91 -11.25
CA LEU A 111 3.13 -2.67 -11.40
C LEU A 111 3.35 -4.11 -10.91
N ALA A 112 2.55 -4.53 -9.95
CA ALA A 112 2.51 -5.93 -9.51
C ALA A 112 1.82 -6.82 -10.54
N SER A 113 2.14 -8.12 -10.54
CA SER A 113 1.34 -9.13 -11.23
C SER A 113 -0.12 -9.05 -10.77
N LYS A 114 -1.05 -9.41 -11.66
CA LYS A 114 -2.47 -9.42 -11.35
C LYS A 114 -2.79 -10.32 -10.15
N ILE A 115 -3.54 -9.78 -9.19
CA ILE A 115 -3.92 -10.46 -7.95
C ILE A 115 -5.41 -10.29 -7.65
N SER A 116 -5.92 -11.09 -6.70
CA SER A 116 -7.23 -10.83 -6.08
C SER A 116 -7.09 -9.84 -4.93
N VAL A 117 -7.94 -8.80 -4.95
CA VAL A 117 -8.00 -7.75 -3.92
C VAL A 117 -9.24 -7.84 -3.05
N LYS A 118 -10.10 -8.83 -3.29
CA LYS A 118 -11.37 -9.03 -2.56
C LYS A 118 -11.80 -10.49 -2.64
N GLY A 119 -12.55 -10.95 -1.63
CA GLY A 119 -13.08 -12.33 -1.58
C GLY A 119 -12.16 -13.29 -0.81
N ASN A 120 -12.47 -14.59 -0.92
CA ASN A 120 -11.78 -15.61 -0.12
C ASN A 120 -10.31 -15.83 -0.55
N ASP A 121 -10.00 -15.51 -1.79
CA ASP A 121 -8.67 -15.61 -2.42
C ASP A 121 -7.89 -14.29 -2.38
N MET A 122 -8.36 -13.31 -1.59
CA MET A 122 -7.68 -12.01 -1.43
C MET A 122 -6.21 -12.21 -1.06
N ALA A 123 -5.33 -11.54 -1.80
CA ALA A 123 -3.88 -11.61 -1.59
C ALA A 123 -3.48 -11.10 -0.18
N PRO A 124 -2.44 -11.69 0.46
CA PRO A 124 -2.04 -11.34 1.82
C PRO A 124 -1.80 -9.85 2.05
N ILE A 125 -1.16 -9.15 1.10
CA ILE A 125 -0.92 -7.71 1.19
C ILE A 125 -2.24 -6.93 1.26
N TYR A 126 -3.29 -7.35 0.52
CA TYR A 126 -4.59 -6.69 0.57
C TYR A 126 -5.40 -7.04 1.83
N LYS A 127 -5.22 -8.25 2.41
CA LYS A 127 -5.75 -8.57 3.74
C LYS A 127 -5.18 -7.61 4.77
N TRP A 128 -3.86 -7.41 4.76
CA TRP A 128 -3.18 -6.46 5.63
C TRP A 128 -3.68 -5.02 5.41
N LEU A 129 -3.76 -4.54 4.17
CA LEU A 129 -4.21 -3.18 3.84
C LEU A 129 -5.65 -2.90 4.30
N THR A 130 -6.51 -3.92 4.34
CA THR A 130 -7.95 -3.74 4.61
C THR A 130 -8.36 -4.10 6.04
N SER A 131 -7.48 -4.64 6.87
CA SER A 131 -7.79 -5.09 8.23
C SER A 131 -7.04 -4.28 9.29
N LYS A 132 -7.77 -3.56 10.13
CA LYS A 132 -7.19 -2.85 11.28
C LYS A 132 -6.47 -3.80 12.24
N ALA A 133 -6.96 -5.04 12.38
CA ALA A 133 -6.30 -6.04 13.22
C ALA A 133 -4.88 -6.37 12.73
N GLU A 134 -4.62 -6.23 11.41
CA GLU A 134 -3.33 -6.52 10.80
C GLU A 134 -2.47 -5.25 10.60
N ASN A 135 -3.07 -4.13 10.16
CA ASN A 135 -2.33 -2.88 9.88
C ASN A 135 -2.25 -1.91 11.07
N GLY A 136 -3.03 -2.16 12.14
CA GLY A 136 -3.05 -1.38 13.38
C GLY A 136 -3.80 -0.05 13.31
N VAL A 137 -4.31 0.38 12.15
CA VAL A 137 -4.82 1.76 11.95
C VAL A 137 -6.27 1.81 11.54
N LEU A 138 -6.68 1.14 10.45
CA LEU A 138 -8.02 1.25 9.91
C LEU A 138 -8.51 -0.03 9.26
N ASP A 139 -9.84 -0.20 9.24
CA ASP A 139 -10.51 -1.14 8.37
C ASP A 139 -10.95 -0.44 7.08
N ALA A 140 -10.82 -1.12 5.95
CA ALA A 140 -11.26 -0.62 4.65
C ALA A 140 -11.99 -1.70 3.86
N SER A 141 -12.91 -1.29 3.00
CA SER A 141 -13.58 -2.20 2.07
C SER A 141 -13.31 -1.73 0.64
N ILE A 142 -12.72 -2.61 -0.16
CA ILE A 142 -12.49 -2.33 -1.57
C ILE A 142 -13.79 -2.56 -2.31
N SER A 143 -14.43 -1.47 -2.72
CA SER A 143 -15.73 -1.48 -3.38
C SER A 143 -15.63 -1.51 -4.91
N TRP A 144 -14.52 -1.05 -5.48
CA TRP A 144 -14.31 -0.93 -6.93
C TRP A 144 -12.82 -0.87 -7.27
N ASN A 145 -12.48 -0.67 -8.56
CA ASN A 145 -11.12 -0.37 -9.00
C ASN A 145 -10.68 1.04 -8.58
N PHE A 146 -9.39 1.30 -8.53
CA PHE A 146 -8.75 2.57 -8.18
C PHE A 146 -9.02 3.06 -6.76
N ASN A 147 -9.20 2.14 -5.79
CA ASN A 147 -9.05 2.48 -4.37
C ASN A 147 -7.55 2.64 -4.05
N LYS A 148 -7.25 3.54 -3.15
CA LYS A 148 -5.87 3.91 -2.83
C LYS A 148 -5.62 3.81 -1.34
N PHE A 149 -4.44 3.29 -0.98
CA PHE A 149 -3.95 3.24 0.39
C PHE A 149 -2.63 4.01 0.44
N LEU A 150 -2.55 4.98 1.34
CA LEU A 150 -1.33 5.76 1.55
C LEU A 150 -0.64 5.30 2.83
N LEU A 151 0.66 5.11 2.73
CA LEU A 151 1.52 4.69 3.83
C LEU A 151 2.65 5.71 4.03
N ASP A 152 3.11 5.85 5.28
CA ASP A 152 4.24 6.70 5.62
C ASP A 152 5.60 6.08 5.23
N GLU A 153 6.67 6.80 5.53
CA GLU A 153 8.06 6.43 5.25
C GLU A 153 8.51 5.17 6.02
N ASN A 154 7.80 4.83 7.10
CA ASN A 154 8.01 3.63 7.91
C ASN A 154 7.14 2.45 7.46
N GLY A 155 6.33 2.65 6.43
CA GLY A 155 5.41 1.65 5.90
C GLY A 155 4.15 1.44 6.75
N LYS A 156 3.80 2.40 7.60
CA LYS A 156 2.54 2.43 8.37
C LYS A 156 1.42 3.03 7.53
N MET A 157 0.21 2.47 7.66
CA MET A 157 -0.99 3.01 7.05
C MET A 157 -1.27 4.44 7.56
N ILE A 158 -1.54 5.38 6.64
CA ILE A 158 -1.93 6.76 6.97
C ILE A 158 -3.39 7.00 6.59
N ALA A 159 -3.78 6.61 5.36
CA ALA A 159 -5.09 6.94 4.83
C ALA A 159 -5.56 5.93 3.77
N TYR A 160 -6.87 5.88 3.59
CA TYR A 160 -7.57 5.16 2.52
C TYR A 160 -8.43 6.14 1.73
N PHE A 161 -8.44 5.98 0.40
CA PHE A 161 -9.24 6.79 -0.51
C PHE A 161 -10.02 5.91 -1.48
N GLY A 162 -11.31 6.15 -1.61
CA GLY A 162 -12.16 5.45 -2.57
C GLY A 162 -11.84 5.82 -4.02
N SER A 163 -12.42 5.10 -4.95
CA SER A 163 -12.19 5.24 -6.42
C SER A 163 -12.40 6.65 -6.97
N LYS A 164 -13.35 7.41 -6.40
CA LYS A 164 -13.70 8.76 -6.87
C LYS A 164 -12.64 9.81 -6.57
N ILE A 165 -11.81 9.59 -5.54
CA ILE A 165 -10.73 10.52 -5.18
C ILE A 165 -9.62 10.38 -6.21
N THR A 166 -9.38 11.45 -6.98
CA THR A 166 -8.37 11.48 -8.04
C THR A 166 -6.95 11.64 -7.45
N PRO A 167 -5.89 11.20 -8.15
CA PRO A 167 -4.52 11.30 -7.65
C PRO A 167 -4.07 12.74 -7.37
N ASP A 168 -4.60 13.72 -8.06
CA ASP A 168 -4.32 15.15 -7.93
C ASP A 168 -5.22 15.90 -6.95
N SER A 169 -6.08 15.17 -6.21
CA SER A 169 -6.96 15.78 -5.21
C SER A 169 -6.20 16.29 -4.00
N GLU A 170 -6.68 17.37 -3.39
CA GLU A 170 -6.09 17.94 -2.15
C GLU A 170 -6.10 16.91 -1.00
N GLU A 171 -7.05 15.98 -0.99
CA GLU A 171 -7.13 14.90 -0.02
C GLU A 171 -5.86 14.04 -0.02
N ILE A 172 -5.22 13.84 -1.18
CA ILE A 172 -3.96 13.10 -1.32
C ILE A 172 -2.78 14.05 -1.19
N LEU A 173 -2.79 15.17 -1.91
CA LEU A 173 -1.67 16.11 -2.00
C LEU A 173 -1.26 16.69 -0.65
N LYS A 174 -2.19 16.91 0.29
CA LYS A 174 -1.89 17.41 1.64
C LYS A 174 -0.89 16.53 2.42
N TYR A 175 -0.80 15.24 2.10
CA TYR A 175 0.17 14.31 2.72
C TYR A 175 1.56 14.35 2.07
N LEU A 176 1.70 15.01 0.93
CA LEU A 176 2.93 15.08 0.14
C LEU A 176 3.66 16.43 0.24
N LYS A 177 3.05 17.35 0.97
CA LYS A 177 3.62 18.70 1.25
C LYS A 177 4.79 18.63 2.23
#